data_b60a12104a0cb092e9fbbe7711f3bfa6
#
_entry.id   b60a12104a0cb092e9fbbe7711f3bfa6
#
_cell.length_a   1.000
_cell.length_b   1.000
_cell.length_c   1.000
_cell.angle_alpha   90.00
_cell.angle_beta   90.00
_cell.angle_gamma   90.00
#
_symmetry.space_group_name_H-M   'P 1'
#
loop_
_entity.id
_entity.type
_entity.pdbx_description
1 polymer ?
#
loop_
_entity_poly.entity_id
_entity_poly.type
_entity_poly.pdbx_seq_one_letter_code
_entity_poly.pdbx_strand_id
1 'polypeptide(L)'
;MKKILIINNYDSFVFNVVQLLRDSSLSPDFDIMFNDRIDWTCLENYGGIILSPGPGVPEEAGDLLRLIDYCKHSHPMLGICLGHQAIAQAFGAGLYRLPSPLHGHPTVLKRVADNDSLFTALPLPLVVGRYHSWVVDAATIPAELVVSNLDESGNIMSFYHSALPIHGVQFHPESCISNCGKGIMENWLKECGD
;
A
#
# COMPACT_ATOMS: atom_id res chain seq x y z
N MET A 1 -13.81 5.38 -15.34
CA MET A 1 -12.60 4.82 -14.68
C MET A 1 -12.39 3.39 -15.15
N LYS A 2 -11.15 3.02 -15.50
CA LYS A 2 -10.78 1.63 -15.79
C LYS A 2 -10.91 0.77 -14.54
N LYS A 3 -10.94 -0.57 -14.72
CA LYS A 3 -10.91 -1.52 -13.59
C LYS A 3 -9.67 -1.37 -12.73
N ILE A 4 -9.76 -1.74 -11.47
CA ILE A 4 -8.62 -1.85 -10.54
C ILE A 4 -8.15 -3.30 -10.50
N LEU A 5 -6.84 -3.52 -10.58
CA LEU A 5 -6.24 -4.83 -10.34
C LEU A 5 -5.82 -4.93 -8.87
N ILE A 6 -6.22 -6.01 -8.21
CA ILE A 6 -5.76 -6.36 -6.87
C ILE A 6 -4.83 -7.56 -6.99
N ILE A 7 -3.58 -7.39 -6.57
CA ILE A 7 -2.64 -8.52 -6.45
C ILE A 7 -2.81 -9.14 -5.07
N ASN A 8 -3.27 -10.38 -5.05
CA ASN A 8 -3.45 -11.16 -3.84
C ASN A 8 -2.14 -11.89 -3.48
N ASN A 9 -1.55 -11.49 -2.38
CA ASN A 9 -0.35 -12.11 -1.80
C ASN A 9 -0.69 -13.26 -0.84
N TYR A 10 -1.77 -14.01 -1.12
CA TYR A 10 -2.22 -15.15 -0.29
C TYR A 10 -2.61 -14.74 1.13
N ASP A 11 -3.28 -13.59 1.26
CA ASP A 11 -3.74 -13.06 2.53
C ASP A 11 -5.26 -12.94 2.59
N SER A 12 -5.85 -13.30 3.72
CA SER A 12 -7.31 -13.20 3.91
C SER A 12 -7.81 -11.75 4.00
N PHE A 13 -6.98 -10.79 4.37
CA PHE A 13 -7.33 -9.37 4.40
C PHE A 13 -7.61 -8.78 3.01
N VAL A 14 -7.26 -9.47 1.93
CA VAL A 14 -7.61 -9.05 0.56
C VAL A 14 -9.11 -8.81 0.40
N PHE A 15 -9.95 -9.59 1.08
CA PHE A 15 -11.41 -9.41 1.00
C PHE A 15 -11.88 -8.14 1.72
N ASN A 16 -11.15 -7.70 2.76
CA ASN A 16 -11.42 -6.43 3.42
C ASN A 16 -10.98 -5.25 2.53
N VAL A 17 -9.87 -5.39 1.77
CA VAL A 17 -9.48 -4.41 0.75
C VAL A 17 -10.54 -4.29 -0.33
N VAL A 18 -11.08 -5.42 -0.81
CA VAL A 18 -12.23 -5.46 -1.74
C VAL A 18 -13.43 -4.72 -1.15
N GLN A 19 -13.71 -4.91 0.13
CA GLN A 19 -14.82 -4.22 0.78
C GLN A 19 -14.61 -2.69 0.81
N LEU A 20 -13.38 -2.22 1.10
CA LEU A 20 -13.07 -0.78 1.02
C LEU A 20 -13.30 -0.20 -0.39
N LEU A 21 -12.94 -0.95 -1.45
CA LEU A 21 -13.21 -0.54 -2.83
C LEU A 21 -14.71 -0.41 -3.08
N ARG A 22 -15.50 -1.39 -2.66
CA ARG A 22 -16.97 -1.40 -2.83
C ARG A 22 -17.65 -0.29 -2.04
N ASP A 23 -17.15 0.02 -0.85
CA ASP A 23 -17.70 1.05 0.03
C ASP A 23 -17.26 2.47 -0.37
N SER A 24 -16.31 2.59 -1.31
CA SER A 24 -15.91 3.89 -1.85
C SER A 24 -17.03 4.51 -2.70
N SER A 25 -17.09 5.83 -2.74
CA SER A 25 -18.06 6.55 -3.56
C SER A 25 -17.90 6.31 -5.06
N LEU A 26 -16.71 5.90 -5.50
CA LEU A 26 -16.38 5.59 -6.90
C LEU A 26 -16.69 4.14 -7.26
N SER A 27 -16.67 3.22 -6.31
CA SER A 27 -16.98 1.78 -6.43
C SER A 27 -16.57 1.16 -7.78
N PRO A 28 -15.30 1.18 -8.15
CA PRO A 28 -14.84 0.70 -9.45
C PRO A 28 -14.98 -0.81 -9.58
N ASP A 29 -15.13 -1.30 -10.81
CA ASP A 29 -14.91 -2.71 -11.10
C ASP A 29 -13.47 -3.11 -10.79
N PHE A 30 -13.26 -4.36 -10.40
CA PHE A 30 -11.93 -4.87 -10.08
C PHE A 30 -11.80 -6.35 -10.50
N ASP A 31 -10.54 -6.75 -10.70
CA ASP A 31 -10.14 -8.14 -10.85
C ASP A 31 -9.10 -8.47 -9.78
N ILE A 32 -9.01 -9.75 -9.39
CA ILE A 32 -8.02 -10.25 -8.42
C ILE A 32 -7.14 -11.27 -9.13
N MET A 33 -5.83 -11.08 -9.05
CA MET A 33 -4.83 -12.05 -9.50
C MET A 33 -3.91 -12.44 -8.34
N PHE A 34 -3.49 -13.70 -8.30
CA PHE A 34 -2.45 -14.11 -7.36
C PHE A 34 -1.07 -13.64 -7.84
N ASN A 35 -0.18 -13.34 -6.90
CA ASN A 35 1.17 -12.82 -7.19
C ASN A 35 2.06 -13.78 -8.01
N ASP A 36 1.72 -15.06 -8.05
CA ASP A 36 2.41 -16.11 -8.84
C ASP A 36 1.63 -16.52 -10.11
N ARG A 37 0.52 -15.85 -10.42
CA ARG A 37 -0.37 -16.15 -11.56
C ARG A 37 -0.83 -14.89 -12.28
N ILE A 38 0.11 -14.00 -12.55
CA ILE A 38 -0.17 -12.72 -13.20
C ILE A 38 -0.35 -12.94 -14.70
N ASP A 39 -1.47 -12.46 -15.23
CA ASP A 39 -1.65 -12.35 -16.68
C ASP A 39 -1.03 -11.03 -17.18
N TRP A 40 0.19 -11.13 -17.65
CA TRP A 40 0.98 -10.00 -18.14
C TRP A 40 0.40 -9.35 -19.39
N THR A 41 -0.48 -10.05 -20.13
CA THR A 41 -1.01 -9.57 -21.43
C THR A 41 -2.15 -8.57 -21.28
N CYS A 42 -2.75 -8.49 -20.09
CA CYS A 42 -3.92 -7.64 -19.85
C CYS A 42 -3.63 -6.46 -18.86
N LEU A 43 -2.41 -6.29 -18.38
CA LEU A 43 -2.08 -5.28 -17.36
C LEU A 43 -2.44 -3.85 -17.80
N GLU A 44 -2.29 -3.50 -19.07
CA GLU A 44 -2.62 -2.19 -19.63
C GLU A 44 -4.13 -1.84 -19.57
N ASN A 45 -4.99 -2.83 -19.32
CA ASN A 45 -6.43 -2.63 -19.20
C ASN A 45 -6.87 -2.05 -17.86
N TYR A 46 -5.98 -2.05 -16.86
CA TYR A 46 -6.27 -1.56 -15.51
C TYR A 46 -5.91 -0.08 -15.36
N GLY A 47 -6.68 0.63 -14.54
CA GLY A 47 -6.46 2.03 -14.21
C GLY A 47 -5.56 2.24 -13.00
N GLY A 48 -5.36 1.19 -12.18
CA GLY A 48 -4.49 1.20 -11.02
C GLY A 48 -4.31 -0.19 -10.44
N ILE A 49 -3.28 -0.37 -9.63
CA ILE A 49 -2.91 -1.66 -9.05
C ILE A 49 -2.82 -1.53 -7.52
N ILE A 50 -3.55 -2.37 -6.80
CA ILE A 50 -3.41 -2.53 -5.35
C ILE A 50 -2.57 -3.78 -5.09
N LEU A 51 -1.48 -3.61 -4.33
CA LEU A 51 -0.64 -4.70 -3.85
C LEU A 51 -1.07 -5.02 -2.42
N SER A 52 -1.70 -6.17 -2.22
CA SER A 52 -2.34 -6.54 -0.95
C SER A 52 -1.33 -6.79 0.17
N PRO A 53 -1.80 -6.84 1.44
CA PRO A 53 -1.07 -7.51 2.50
C PRO A 53 -0.68 -8.93 2.12
N GLY A 54 0.29 -9.50 2.84
CA GLY A 54 0.73 -10.87 2.61
C GLY A 54 1.69 -11.36 3.70
N PRO A 55 1.91 -12.68 3.80
CA PRO A 55 2.91 -13.26 4.69
C PRO A 55 4.33 -13.09 4.13
N GLY A 56 5.32 -13.31 5.00
CA GLY A 56 6.74 -13.35 4.63
C GLY A 56 7.34 -12.00 4.28
N VAL A 57 8.18 -11.99 3.25
CA VAL A 57 8.89 -10.83 2.71
C VAL A 57 8.67 -10.75 1.20
N PRO A 58 8.86 -9.57 0.58
CA PRO A 58 8.56 -9.38 -0.84
C PRO A 58 9.31 -10.32 -1.80
N GLU A 59 10.55 -10.72 -1.46
CA GLU A 59 11.34 -11.65 -2.27
C GLU A 59 10.73 -13.05 -2.36
N GLU A 60 9.90 -13.42 -1.39
CA GLU A 60 9.19 -14.71 -1.34
C GLU A 60 7.78 -14.63 -1.95
N ALA A 61 7.35 -13.44 -2.41
CA ALA A 61 5.99 -13.17 -2.88
C ALA A 61 5.84 -13.32 -4.41
N GLY A 62 6.30 -14.43 -4.96
CA GLY A 62 6.14 -14.75 -6.37
C GLY A 62 6.70 -13.68 -7.31
N ASP A 63 5.88 -13.19 -8.24
CA ASP A 63 6.27 -12.17 -9.22
C ASP A 63 6.04 -10.72 -8.73
N LEU A 64 5.80 -10.50 -7.43
CA LEU A 64 5.39 -9.19 -6.90
C LEU A 64 6.38 -8.07 -7.23
N LEU A 65 7.68 -8.28 -6.97
CA LEU A 65 8.73 -7.29 -7.27
C LEU A 65 8.86 -7.05 -8.78
N ARG A 66 8.76 -8.11 -9.59
CA ARG A 66 8.79 -8.00 -11.06
C ARG A 66 7.60 -7.20 -11.59
N LEU A 67 6.40 -7.39 -11.02
CA LEU A 67 5.21 -6.62 -11.40
C LEU A 67 5.40 -5.13 -11.12
N ILE A 68 5.94 -4.78 -9.95
CA ILE A 68 6.21 -3.39 -9.59
C ILE A 68 7.16 -2.76 -10.62
N ASP A 69 8.28 -3.43 -10.92
CA ASP A 69 9.25 -2.94 -11.90
C ASP A 69 8.65 -2.76 -13.29
N TYR A 70 7.76 -3.67 -13.69
CA TYR A 70 7.10 -3.61 -15.00
C TYR A 70 6.08 -2.46 -15.09
N CYS A 71 5.30 -2.22 -14.01
CA CYS A 71 4.15 -1.32 -14.02
C CYS A 71 4.43 0.07 -13.44
N LYS A 72 5.54 0.31 -12.72
CA LYS A 72 5.78 1.53 -11.94
C LYS A 72 5.74 2.84 -12.74
N HIS A 73 6.00 2.80 -14.05
CA HIS A 73 5.97 3.98 -14.91
C HIS A 73 4.64 4.16 -15.67
N SER A 74 3.71 3.22 -15.55
CA SER A 74 2.48 3.19 -16.35
C SER A 74 1.19 3.13 -15.54
N HIS A 75 1.27 2.77 -14.25
CA HIS A 75 0.09 2.58 -13.42
C HIS A 75 0.21 3.25 -12.04
N PRO A 76 -0.85 3.92 -11.57
CA PRO A 76 -0.99 4.22 -10.16
C PRO A 76 -0.92 2.95 -9.31
N MET A 77 -0.19 3.00 -8.19
CA MET A 77 -0.05 1.86 -7.29
C MET A 77 -0.31 2.24 -5.85
N LEU A 78 -1.00 1.35 -5.12
CA LEU A 78 -1.16 1.40 -3.67
C LEU A 78 -0.63 0.09 -3.07
N GLY A 79 0.48 0.16 -2.35
CA GLY A 79 1.01 -0.97 -1.58
C GLY A 79 0.52 -0.95 -0.13
N ILE A 80 -0.03 -2.07 0.35
CA ILE A 80 -0.52 -2.25 1.71
C ILE A 80 0.32 -3.31 2.41
N CYS A 81 0.92 -2.99 3.54
CA CYS A 81 1.75 -3.86 4.38
C CYS A 81 2.87 -4.53 3.58
N LEU A 82 2.74 -5.79 3.16
CA LEU A 82 3.70 -6.45 2.26
C LEU A 82 3.86 -5.69 0.94
N GLY A 83 2.78 -5.18 0.36
CA GLY A 83 2.82 -4.36 -0.86
C GLY A 83 3.59 -3.05 -0.68
N HIS A 84 3.48 -2.39 0.48
CA HIS A 84 4.29 -1.22 0.85
C HIS A 84 5.79 -1.57 0.90
N GLN A 85 6.14 -2.69 1.56
CA GLN A 85 7.51 -3.18 1.65
C GLN A 85 8.06 -3.53 0.26
N ALA A 86 7.25 -4.16 -0.58
CA ALA A 86 7.62 -4.52 -1.94
C ALA A 86 7.90 -3.30 -2.82
N ILE A 87 7.08 -2.25 -2.73
CA ILE A 87 7.35 -0.99 -3.42
C ILE A 87 8.68 -0.41 -2.92
N ALA A 88 8.88 -0.29 -1.62
CA ALA A 88 10.12 0.25 -1.07
C ALA A 88 11.35 -0.51 -1.56
N GLN A 89 11.31 -1.86 -1.57
CA GLN A 89 12.38 -2.71 -2.08
C GLN A 89 12.61 -2.56 -3.58
N ALA A 90 11.56 -2.46 -4.39
CA ALA A 90 11.69 -2.26 -5.85
C ALA A 90 12.35 -0.91 -6.20
N PHE A 91 12.34 0.04 -5.27
CA PHE A 91 13.07 1.31 -5.35
C PHE A 91 14.42 1.29 -4.59
N GLY A 92 14.85 0.15 -4.04
CA GLY A 92 16.18 -0.04 -3.45
C GLY A 92 16.27 0.10 -1.94
N ALA A 93 15.14 0.27 -1.23
CA ALA A 93 15.14 0.29 0.23
C ALA A 93 15.34 -1.13 0.81
N GLY A 94 15.99 -1.21 1.97
CA GLY A 94 16.08 -2.42 2.76
C GLY A 94 14.90 -2.58 3.72
N LEU A 95 14.77 -3.80 4.26
CA LEU A 95 13.82 -4.09 5.32
C LEU A 95 14.57 -4.58 6.56
N TYR A 96 14.02 -4.31 7.74
CA TYR A 96 14.49 -4.95 8.97
C TYR A 96 13.34 -5.53 9.78
N ARG A 97 13.65 -6.55 10.58
CA ARG A 97 12.66 -7.23 11.40
C ARG A 97 12.55 -6.56 12.78
N LEU A 98 11.32 -6.27 13.19
CA LEU A 98 11.04 -5.77 14.53
C LEU A 98 11.38 -6.83 15.59
N PRO A 99 11.83 -6.43 16.79
CA PRO A 99 12.10 -7.36 17.91
C PRO A 99 10.89 -8.19 18.31
N SER A 100 9.68 -7.62 18.17
CA SER A 100 8.41 -8.31 18.45
C SER A 100 7.41 -8.06 17.32
N PRO A 101 6.67 -9.09 16.85
CA PRO A 101 5.63 -8.91 15.87
C PRO A 101 4.48 -8.08 16.44
N LEU A 102 3.88 -7.24 15.61
CA LEU A 102 2.67 -6.51 15.92
C LEU A 102 1.47 -7.24 15.32
N HIS A 103 0.40 -7.39 16.09
CA HIS A 103 -0.81 -8.05 15.64
C HIS A 103 -2.06 -7.38 16.24
N GLY A 104 -2.78 -6.62 15.41
CA GLY A 104 -3.93 -5.85 15.86
C GLY A 104 -3.56 -4.69 16.78
N HIS A 105 -2.38 -4.08 16.59
CA HIS A 105 -1.88 -2.99 17.43
C HIS A 105 -2.35 -1.64 16.89
N PRO A 106 -3.15 -0.87 17.64
CA PRO A 106 -3.53 0.48 17.24
C PRO A 106 -2.33 1.43 17.37
N THR A 107 -2.15 2.31 16.39
CA THR A 107 -1.10 3.31 16.36
C THR A 107 -1.67 4.64 15.87
N VAL A 108 -1.30 5.73 16.53
CA VAL A 108 -1.58 7.08 16.04
C VAL A 108 -0.46 7.49 15.10
N LEU A 109 -0.80 7.86 13.86
CA LEU A 109 0.18 8.30 12.87
C LEU A 109 0.72 9.68 13.23
N LYS A 110 2.04 9.83 13.15
CA LYS A 110 2.74 11.10 13.22
C LYS A 110 3.08 11.56 11.80
N ARG A 111 2.37 12.59 11.32
CA ARG A 111 2.63 13.19 10.01
C ARG A 111 3.99 13.91 10.02
N VAL A 112 4.80 13.68 8.97
CA VAL A 112 6.13 14.30 8.78
C VAL A 112 6.26 14.97 7.41
N ALA A 113 5.30 14.74 6.48
CA ALA A 113 5.16 15.50 5.23
C ALA A 113 3.67 15.74 4.94
N ASP A 114 3.35 16.93 4.40
CA ASP A 114 1.95 17.37 4.18
C ASP A 114 1.42 17.10 2.77
N ASN A 115 2.28 16.77 1.81
CA ASN A 115 1.93 16.69 0.39
C ASN A 115 1.50 15.28 -0.08
N ASP A 116 1.30 14.33 0.84
CA ASP A 116 0.78 13.01 0.48
C ASP A 116 -0.74 13.10 0.25
N SER A 117 -1.14 12.92 -1.01
CA SER A 117 -2.55 12.99 -1.46
C SER A 117 -3.45 12.01 -0.74
N LEU A 118 -2.94 10.83 -0.36
CA LEU A 118 -3.71 9.81 0.37
C LEU A 118 -4.33 10.34 1.66
N PHE A 119 -3.66 11.28 2.33
CA PHE A 119 -4.07 11.79 3.64
C PHE A 119 -4.80 13.14 3.56
N THR A 120 -5.17 13.59 2.36
CA THR A 120 -5.89 14.84 2.16
C THR A 120 -7.28 14.77 2.76
N ALA A 121 -7.64 15.81 3.56
CA ALA A 121 -8.94 15.97 4.19
C ALA A 121 -9.41 14.81 5.08
N LEU A 122 -8.49 14.00 5.61
CA LEU A 122 -8.83 12.96 6.57
C LEU A 122 -9.00 13.52 7.98
N PRO A 123 -9.92 12.96 8.79
CA PRO A 123 -10.13 13.40 10.17
C PRO A 123 -8.94 13.03 11.06
N LEU A 124 -8.56 13.93 11.97
CA LEU A 124 -7.50 13.71 12.95
C LEU A 124 -8.08 13.36 14.33
N PRO A 125 -7.39 12.57 15.16
CA PRO A 125 -6.13 11.87 14.87
C PRO A 125 -6.33 10.67 13.95
N LEU A 126 -5.31 10.34 13.14
CA LEU A 126 -5.30 9.13 12.32
C LEU A 126 -4.86 7.94 13.18
N VAL A 127 -5.79 7.03 13.45
CA VAL A 127 -5.54 5.78 14.17
C VAL A 127 -5.57 4.64 13.17
N VAL A 128 -4.54 3.78 13.18
CA VAL A 128 -4.37 2.69 12.22
C VAL A 128 -4.04 1.36 12.90
N GLY A 129 -4.47 0.26 12.31
CA GLY A 129 -4.18 -1.10 12.76
C GLY A 129 -2.90 -1.65 12.12
N ARG A 130 -2.03 -2.25 12.93
CA ARG A 130 -0.75 -2.84 12.49
C ARG A 130 -0.74 -4.34 12.69
N TYR A 131 -0.20 -5.08 11.69
CA TYR A 131 -0.17 -6.56 11.67
C TYR A 131 1.12 -7.05 10.99
N HIS A 132 2.29 -6.54 11.39
CA HIS A 132 3.54 -6.83 10.70
C HIS A 132 4.71 -7.07 11.65
N SER A 133 5.72 -7.81 11.14
CA SER A 133 6.98 -8.06 11.82
C SER A 133 8.16 -7.37 11.13
N TRP A 134 7.98 -6.95 9.87
CA TRP A 134 9.00 -6.27 9.07
C TRP A 134 8.59 -4.83 8.79
N VAL A 135 9.57 -3.96 8.67
CA VAL A 135 9.41 -2.55 8.32
C VAL A 135 10.51 -2.11 7.35
N VAL A 136 10.23 -1.05 6.60
CA VAL A 136 11.21 -0.42 5.71
C VAL A 136 12.28 0.25 6.56
N ASP A 137 13.56 0.01 6.21
CA ASP A 137 14.70 0.64 6.88
C ASP A 137 14.84 2.11 6.43
N ALA A 138 14.57 3.01 7.37
CA ALA A 138 14.65 4.44 7.14
C ALA A 138 16.05 4.92 6.71
N ALA A 139 17.11 4.18 7.04
CA ALA A 139 18.47 4.53 6.64
C ALA A 139 18.74 4.24 5.15
N THR A 140 17.91 3.43 4.50
CA THR A 140 18.09 2.97 3.12
C THR A 140 17.04 3.49 2.16
N ILE A 141 16.00 4.20 2.65
CA ILE A 141 14.92 4.69 1.78
C ILE A 141 15.48 5.69 0.77
N PRO A 142 15.24 5.49 -0.54
CA PRO A 142 15.75 6.38 -1.58
C PRO A 142 15.01 7.73 -1.58
N ALA A 143 15.66 8.78 -2.09
CA ALA A 143 15.14 10.14 -2.04
C ALA A 143 13.83 10.36 -2.83
N GLU A 144 13.56 9.53 -3.83
CA GLU A 144 12.32 9.56 -4.59
C GLU A 144 11.10 9.06 -3.81
N LEU A 145 11.28 8.30 -2.72
CA LEU A 145 10.21 7.89 -1.83
C LEU A 145 10.15 8.82 -0.62
N VAL A 146 9.20 9.73 -0.63
CA VAL A 146 9.01 10.73 0.41
C VAL A 146 8.19 10.15 1.56
N VAL A 147 8.81 10.00 2.73
CA VAL A 147 8.13 9.51 3.94
C VAL A 147 7.09 10.53 4.39
N SER A 148 5.85 10.11 4.57
CA SER A 148 4.74 11.00 4.94
C SER A 148 4.24 10.80 6.38
N ASN A 149 4.31 9.57 6.91
CA ASN A 149 3.92 9.31 8.29
C ASN A 149 4.86 8.30 8.96
N LEU A 150 5.03 8.49 10.27
CA LEU A 150 5.79 7.60 11.15
C LEU A 150 4.91 7.09 12.29
N ASP A 151 5.34 6.00 12.95
CA ASP A 151 4.83 5.61 14.26
C ASP A 151 5.59 6.34 15.39
N GLU A 152 5.24 6.04 16.63
CA GLU A 152 5.88 6.59 17.84
C GLU A 152 7.35 6.18 18.00
N SER A 153 7.77 5.09 17.38
CA SER A 153 9.14 4.58 17.39
C SER A 153 9.99 5.08 16.21
N GLY A 154 9.40 5.87 15.31
CA GLY A 154 10.06 6.38 14.11
C GLY A 154 10.08 5.43 12.92
N ASN A 155 9.33 4.31 12.97
CA ASN A 155 9.19 3.43 11.81
C ASN A 155 8.33 4.09 10.73
N ILE A 156 8.68 3.87 9.47
CA ILE A 156 7.95 4.39 8.31
C ILE A 156 6.58 3.71 8.23
N MET A 157 5.52 4.51 8.32
CA MET A 157 4.14 4.04 8.21
C MET A 157 3.51 4.34 6.86
N SER A 158 4.02 5.33 6.14
CA SER A 158 3.62 5.61 4.77
C SER A 158 4.67 6.42 4.04
N PHE A 159 4.68 6.27 2.73
CA PHE A 159 5.43 7.10 1.79
C PHE A 159 4.65 7.26 0.48
N TYR A 160 5.05 8.25 -0.31
CA TYR A 160 4.65 8.42 -1.70
C TYR A 160 5.87 8.66 -2.58
N HIS A 161 5.77 8.33 -3.86
CA HIS A 161 6.82 8.64 -4.82
C HIS A 161 6.71 10.10 -5.29
N SER A 162 7.82 10.82 -5.34
CA SER A 162 7.85 12.26 -5.62
C SER A 162 7.37 12.66 -7.02
N ALA A 163 7.36 11.73 -7.99
CA ALA A 163 7.01 11.98 -9.39
C ALA A 163 6.02 10.99 -10.01
N LEU A 164 5.83 9.81 -9.41
CA LEU A 164 4.94 8.77 -9.92
C LEU A 164 3.73 8.62 -8.99
N PRO A 165 2.55 8.23 -9.48
CA PRO A 165 1.36 8.01 -8.65
C PRO A 165 1.46 6.68 -7.87
N ILE A 166 2.45 6.59 -7.01
CA ILE A 166 2.77 5.38 -6.23
C ILE A 166 2.80 5.73 -4.76
N HIS A 167 2.05 4.96 -3.97
CA HIS A 167 1.93 5.13 -2.53
C HIS A 167 2.11 3.80 -1.81
N GLY A 168 2.64 3.87 -0.60
CA GLY A 168 2.75 2.73 0.29
C GLY A 168 2.29 3.05 1.71
N VAL A 169 1.50 2.15 2.31
CA VAL A 169 1.08 2.21 3.71
C VAL A 169 1.45 0.91 4.42
N GLN A 170 2.22 1.01 5.52
CA GLN A 170 2.65 -0.16 6.30
C GLN A 170 1.53 -0.75 7.14
N PHE A 171 0.56 0.05 7.51
CA PHE A 171 -0.62 -0.35 8.26
C PHE A 171 -1.72 -0.91 7.35
N HIS A 172 -2.78 -1.44 7.95
CA HIS A 172 -3.93 -2.01 7.27
C HIS A 172 -5.10 -1.01 7.25
N PRO A 173 -5.30 -0.23 6.17
CA PRO A 173 -6.43 0.69 6.06
C PRO A 173 -7.78 -0.04 6.09
N GLU A 174 -7.82 -1.30 5.66
CA GLU A 174 -9.00 -2.18 5.64
C GLU A 174 -9.35 -2.78 6.99
N SER A 175 -8.49 -2.60 8.00
CA SER A 175 -8.76 -3.07 9.37
C SER A 175 -9.85 -2.23 10.04
N CYS A 176 -10.69 -2.88 10.86
CA CYS A 176 -11.67 -2.19 11.70
C CYS A 176 -11.04 -1.27 12.76
N ILE A 177 -9.75 -1.40 13.05
CA ILE A 177 -8.99 -0.50 13.93
C ILE A 177 -8.69 0.83 13.22
N SER A 178 -8.57 0.82 11.89
CA SER A 178 -8.19 2.00 11.11
C SER A 178 -9.41 2.90 10.87
N ASN A 179 -9.32 4.15 11.35
CA ASN A 179 -10.42 5.12 11.22
C ASN A 179 -10.42 5.91 9.91
N CYS A 180 -9.41 5.71 9.06
CA CYS A 180 -9.18 6.49 7.84
C CYS A 180 -9.22 5.65 6.53
N GLY A 181 -9.50 4.35 6.62
CA GLY A 181 -9.35 3.43 5.49
C GLY A 181 -10.15 3.81 4.26
N LYS A 182 -11.44 4.12 4.42
CA LYS A 182 -12.30 4.57 3.32
C LYS A 182 -11.75 5.82 2.64
N GLY A 183 -11.35 6.83 3.42
CA GLY A 183 -10.85 8.09 2.88
C GLY A 183 -9.51 7.90 2.13
N ILE A 184 -8.61 7.04 2.62
CA ILE A 184 -7.37 6.67 1.93
C ILE A 184 -7.70 6.03 0.58
N MET A 185 -8.61 5.06 0.55
CA MET A 185 -9.01 4.40 -0.69
C MET A 185 -9.64 5.39 -1.69
N GLU A 186 -10.54 6.25 -1.23
CA GLU A 186 -11.16 7.28 -2.08
C GLU A 186 -10.15 8.29 -2.63
N ASN A 187 -9.15 8.69 -1.84
CA ASN A 187 -8.12 9.61 -2.30
C ASN A 187 -7.22 8.96 -3.35
N TRP A 188 -6.81 7.69 -3.15
CA TRP A 188 -6.02 6.95 -4.14
C TRP A 188 -6.81 6.72 -5.45
N LEU A 189 -8.09 6.36 -5.36
CA LEU A 189 -8.91 6.14 -6.55
C LEU A 189 -9.06 7.38 -7.45
N LYS A 190 -8.95 8.59 -6.90
CA LYS A 190 -8.95 9.82 -7.69
C LYS A 190 -7.72 9.93 -8.60
N GLU A 191 -6.60 9.30 -8.23
CA GLU A 191 -5.39 9.24 -9.05
C GLU A 191 -5.47 8.19 -10.16
N CYS A 192 -6.37 7.20 -10.00
CA CYS A 192 -6.61 6.15 -11.01
C CYS A 192 -7.62 6.59 -12.09
N GLY A 193 -8.21 7.77 -11.94
CA GLY A 193 -9.24 8.29 -12.84
C GLY A 193 -8.65 8.92 -14.10
N ASP A 194 -9.19 8.58 -15.19
CA ASP A 194 -9.30 9.03 -16.59
C ASP A 194 -8.83 8.02 -17.60
#